data_a6549ed1bc912e479550a56a74f18b51
#
_entry.id   a6549ed1bc912e479550a56a74f18b51
#
_cell.length_a   1.000
_cell.length_b   1.000
_cell.length_c   1.000
_cell.angle_alpha   90.00
_cell.angle_beta   90.00
_cell.angle_gamma   90.00
#
_symmetry.space_group_name_H-M   'P 1'
#
loop_
_entity.id
_entity.type
_entity.pdbx_description
1 polymer ?
#
loop_
_entity_poly.entity_id
_entity_poly.type
_entity_poly.pdbx_seq_one_letter_code
_entity_poly.pdbx_strand_id
1 'polypeptide(L)'
;RLNEPLYQRIPDARHYTLNLAEAYAYQQKLTLMEDVLAALPSNDRDANIIRNKAYEMRDIADTDNTLSESEIEPTGAEAARYQTRIALARIGDQYRLDVKALNQKATMILDTGASTTAISSRLFARLGRMRNLTFIGNFNIRTASGTIEAPLVQIPRFYFAGYEFNDVSAIVLPEDALPDADGLLGMNVLGQFDFAIMPQSSELILTERD
;
A
#
# COMPACT_ATOMS: atom_id res chain seq x y z
N ARG A 1 -3.99 36.81 -2.78
CA ARG A 1 -5.04 35.74 -2.86
C ARG A 1 -4.47 34.53 -3.61
N LEU A 2 -3.43 33.88 -3.03
CA LEU A 2 -2.71 32.79 -3.67
C LEU A 2 -2.53 31.58 -2.72
N ASN A 3 -3.36 31.43 -1.69
CA ASN A 3 -3.27 30.33 -0.72
C ASN A 3 -4.64 29.68 -0.47
N GLU A 4 -5.35 29.31 -1.53
CA GLU A 4 -6.37 28.28 -1.40
C GLU A 4 -5.67 26.93 -1.44
N PRO A 5 -5.80 26.10 -0.40
CA PRO A 5 -5.13 24.80 -0.33
C PRO A 5 -5.49 23.94 -1.55
N LEU A 6 -4.51 23.21 -2.08
CA LEU A 6 -4.65 22.41 -3.31
C LEU A 6 -5.85 21.43 -3.27
N TYR A 7 -6.22 20.95 -2.08
CA TYR A 7 -7.34 20.02 -1.88
C TYR A 7 -8.73 20.64 -2.17
N GLN A 8 -8.89 21.99 -2.10
CA GLN A 8 -10.15 22.65 -2.46
C GLN A 8 -10.38 22.71 -3.97
N ARG A 9 -9.32 22.54 -4.76
CA ARG A 9 -9.39 22.54 -6.23
C ARG A 9 -9.60 21.17 -6.85
N ILE A 10 -9.29 20.08 -6.12
CA ILE A 10 -9.36 18.71 -6.60
C ILE A 10 -10.01 17.88 -5.47
N PRO A 11 -11.32 17.54 -5.57
CA PRO A 11 -12.04 16.81 -4.53
C PRO A 11 -11.36 15.51 -4.10
N ASP A 12 -10.67 14.84 -5.04
CA ASP A 12 -9.97 13.57 -4.79
C ASP A 12 -8.60 13.75 -4.12
N ALA A 13 -8.03 14.96 -4.09
CA ALA A 13 -6.74 15.22 -3.45
C ALA A 13 -6.78 14.95 -1.94
N ARG A 14 -7.91 15.22 -1.27
CA ARG A 14 -8.09 14.93 0.15
C ARG A 14 -8.00 13.43 0.43
N HIS A 15 -8.70 12.61 -0.33
CA HIS A 15 -8.68 11.15 -0.16
C HIS A 15 -7.27 10.58 -0.38
N TYR A 16 -6.57 11.05 -1.41
CA TYR A 16 -5.18 10.67 -1.66
C TYR A 16 -4.24 11.07 -0.52
N THR A 17 -4.39 12.30 0.01
CA THR A 17 -3.60 12.79 1.15
C THR A 17 -3.82 11.92 2.38
N LEU A 18 -5.06 11.54 2.68
CA LEU A 18 -5.39 10.66 3.80
C LEU A 18 -4.80 9.26 3.62
N ASN A 19 -4.93 8.65 2.44
CA ASN A 19 -4.37 7.33 2.15
C ASN A 19 -2.84 7.32 2.26
N LEU A 20 -2.18 8.37 1.78
CA LEU A 20 -0.72 8.49 1.88
C LEU A 20 -0.27 8.67 3.34
N ALA A 21 -0.99 9.49 4.09
CA ALA A 21 -0.72 9.68 5.51
C ALA A 21 -0.92 8.38 6.31
N GLU A 22 -1.98 7.65 6.01
CA GLU A 22 -2.24 6.35 6.63
C GLU A 22 -1.13 5.34 6.30
N ALA A 23 -0.64 5.30 5.06
CA ALA A 23 0.50 4.46 4.69
C ALA A 23 1.78 4.82 5.46
N TYR A 24 2.04 6.10 5.72
CA TYR A 24 3.17 6.53 6.56
C TYR A 24 2.95 6.21 8.04
N ALA A 25 1.71 6.31 8.54
CA ALA A 25 1.35 5.91 9.90
C ALA A 25 1.68 4.43 10.15
N TYR A 26 1.27 3.54 9.25
CA TYR A 26 1.59 2.10 9.33
C TYR A 26 3.09 1.79 9.26
N GLN A 27 3.86 2.60 8.56
CA GLN A 27 5.33 2.46 8.51
C GLN A 27 6.05 3.10 9.71
N GLN A 28 5.31 3.62 10.69
CA GLN A 28 5.83 4.39 11.83
C GLN A 28 6.69 5.61 11.40
N LYS A 29 6.46 6.11 10.19
CA LYS A 29 7.11 7.31 9.65
C LYS A 29 6.31 8.57 10.03
N LEU A 30 6.20 8.83 11.35
CA LEU A 30 5.30 9.84 11.90
C LEU A 30 5.57 11.24 11.35
N THR A 31 6.84 11.61 11.13
CA THR A 31 7.20 12.92 10.55
C THR A 31 6.64 13.08 9.14
N LEU A 32 6.78 12.04 8.28
CA LEU A 32 6.25 12.09 6.92
C LEU A 32 4.72 12.07 6.89
N MET A 33 4.10 11.34 7.83
CA MET A 33 2.64 11.36 8.03
C MET A 33 2.16 12.79 8.35
N GLU A 34 2.80 13.46 9.31
CA GLU A 34 2.43 14.83 9.70
C GLU A 34 2.66 15.82 8.55
N ASP A 35 3.76 15.71 7.81
CA ASP A 35 4.04 16.56 6.64
C ASP A 35 2.93 16.46 5.59
N VAL A 36 2.44 15.24 5.34
CA VAL A 36 1.33 15.00 4.41
C VAL A 36 0.01 15.54 4.97
N LEU A 37 -0.27 15.29 6.25
CA LEU A 37 -1.50 15.77 6.90
C LEU A 37 -1.53 17.28 7.10
N ALA A 38 -0.38 17.97 7.07
CA ALA A 38 -0.31 19.43 7.11
C ALA A 38 -0.97 20.11 5.89
N ALA A 39 -1.19 19.38 4.81
CA ALA A 39 -1.96 19.85 3.66
C ALA A 39 -3.48 19.93 3.92
N LEU A 40 -3.96 19.31 4.99
CA LEU A 40 -5.38 19.30 5.38
C LEU A 40 -5.62 20.28 6.55
N PRO A 41 -6.87 20.73 6.74
CA PRO A 41 -7.22 21.55 7.91
C PRO A 41 -6.91 20.83 9.22
N SER A 42 -6.46 21.59 10.24
CA SER A 42 -6.12 21.01 11.55
C SER A 42 -7.31 20.35 12.27
N ASN A 43 -8.53 20.72 11.90
CA ASN A 43 -9.77 20.13 12.41
C ASN A 43 -10.35 19.03 11.52
N ASP A 44 -9.60 18.56 10.50
CA ASP A 44 -10.05 17.46 9.66
C ASP A 44 -10.19 16.17 10.48
N ARG A 45 -11.40 15.61 10.49
CA ARG A 45 -11.76 14.47 11.33
C ARG A 45 -10.95 13.22 10.99
N ASP A 46 -10.82 12.91 9.70
CA ASP A 46 -10.16 11.69 9.26
C ASP A 46 -8.63 11.79 9.45
N ALA A 47 -8.05 12.97 9.22
CA ALA A 47 -6.65 13.26 9.54
C ALA A 47 -6.35 13.06 11.04
N ASN A 48 -7.26 13.50 11.92
CA ASN A 48 -7.10 13.31 13.36
C ASN A 48 -7.25 11.85 13.79
N ILE A 49 -8.10 11.06 13.13
CA ILE A 49 -8.21 9.61 13.36
C ILE A 49 -6.88 8.93 13.00
N ILE A 50 -6.28 9.27 11.86
CA ILE A 50 -4.98 8.72 11.42
C ILE A 50 -3.88 9.08 12.44
N ARG A 51 -3.83 10.33 12.90
CA ARG A 51 -2.87 10.77 13.93
C ARG A 51 -3.01 9.96 15.22
N ASN A 52 -4.20 9.92 15.77
CA ASN A 52 -4.45 9.23 17.04
C ASN A 52 -4.04 7.76 16.95
N LYS A 53 -4.45 7.06 15.90
CA LYS A 53 -4.10 5.65 15.68
C LYS A 53 -2.58 5.45 15.54
N ALA A 54 -1.88 6.35 14.83
CA ALA A 54 -0.43 6.24 14.65
C ALA A 54 0.35 6.44 15.95
N TYR A 55 -0.08 7.38 16.78
CA TYR A 55 0.56 7.63 18.09
C TYR A 55 0.22 6.55 19.11
N GLU A 56 -1.00 6.01 19.12
CA GLU A 56 -1.38 4.86 19.95
C GLU A 56 -0.52 3.62 19.63
N MET A 57 -0.32 3.32 18.34
CA MET A 57 0.56 2.22 17.93
C MET A 57 2.01 2.40 18.37
N ARG A 58 2.52 3.63 18.39
CA ARG A 58 3.86 3.93 18.89
C ARG A 58 3.96 3.70 20.41
N ASP A 59 2.98 4.20 21.15
CA ASP A 59 2.97 4.11 22.62
C ASP A 59 2.87 2.65 23.11
N ILE A 60 2.19 1.78 22.34
CA ILE A 60 2.15 0.33 22.58
C ILE A 60 3.54 -0.28 22.31
N ALA A 61 4.21 0.08 21.21
CA ALA A 61 5.55 -0.40 20.88
C ALA A 61 6.61 0.04 21.90
N ASP A 62 6.50 1.26 22.44
CA ASP A 62 7.43 1.78 23.47
C ASP A 62 7.19 1.12 24.84
N THR A 63 5.98 0.66 25.13
CA THR A 63 5.63 -0.04 26.39
C THR A 63 6.12 -1.49 26.39
N ASP A 64 6.16 -2.14 25.23
CA ASP A 64 6.62 -3.53 25.09
C ASP A 64 8.15 -3.68 25.20
N ASN A 65 8.88 -2.56 25.04
CA ASN A 65 10.36 -2.56 25.12
C ASN A 65 10.91 -2.38 26.53
N THR A 66 10.07 -2.28 27.56
CA THR A 66 10.48 -2.11 28.97
C THR A 66 10.27 -3.32 29.86
N LEU A 67 9.77 -4.43 29.31
CA LEU A 67 9.65 -5.68 30.07
C LEU A 67 10.72 -6.69 29.62
N SER A 68 11.72 -6.82 30.50
CA SER A 68 12.86 -7.71 30.45
C SER A 68 12.55 -9.13 29.98
N GLU A 69 13.53 -9.68 29.26
CA GLU A 69 13.79 -11.10 29.08
C GLU A 69 13.41 -11.95 30.32
N SER A 70 12.26 -12.59 30.28
CA SER A 70 12.00 -13.81 31.01
C SER A 70 11.25 -14.75 30.10
N GLU A 71 11.87 -15.91 29.87
CA GLU A 71 11.35 -17.06 29.17
C GLU A 71 9.88 -17.33 29.54
N ILE A 72 8.97 -17.07 28.59
CA ILE A 72 7.62 -17.62 28.64
C ILE A 72 7.46 -18.43 27.37
N GLU A 73 7.53 -19.79 27.54
CA GLU A 73 7.05 -20.69 26.52
C GLU A 73 5.61 -20.33 26.15
N PRO A 74 5.24 -20.23 24.87
CA PRO A 74 3.86 -19.93 24.49
C PRO A 74 2.99 -21.14 24.81
N THR A 75 2.21 -21.06 25.92
CA THR A 75 1.09 -21.94 26.14
C THR A 75 0.07 -21.73 25.00
N GLY A 76 0.00 -22.72 24.11
CA GLY A 76 -0.91 -22.72 22.99
C GLY A 76 -2.37 -22.70 23.41
N ALA A 77 -3.01 -21.56 23.34
CA ALA A 77 -4.46 -21.35 23.27
C ALA A 77 -4.85 -19.89 22.98
N GLU A 78 -3.97 -19.04 22.40
CA GLU A 78 -4.40 -17.75 21.86
C GLU A 78 -4.62 -17.90 20.37
N ALA A 79 -5.87 -17.68 20.00
CA ALA A 79 -6.48 -17.69 18.67
C ALA A 79 -5.48 -17.81 17.52
N ALA A 80 -5.48 -18.94 16.84
CA ALA A 80 -4.77 -19.13 15.59
C ALA A 80 -5.30 -18.06 14.61
N ARG A 81 -4.66 -16.88 14.57
CA ARG A 81 -4.91 -15.87 13.54
C ARG A 81 -4.71 -16.57 12.22
N TYR A 82 -5.71 -16.55 11.38
CA TYR A 82 -5.64 -17.19 10.08
C TYR A 82 -4.48 -16.58 9.30
N GLN A 83 -3.43 -17.37 9.13
CA GLN A 83 -2.26 -17.00 8.35
C GLN A 83 -2.40 -17.55 6.94
N THR A 84 -2.35 -16.66 5.96
CA THR A 84 -2.27 -17.05 4.57
C THR A 84 -0.82 -17.06 4.12
N ARG A 85 -0.36 -18.16 3.54
CA ARG A 85 0.99 -18.32 3.00
C ARG A 85 0.95 -18.31 1.49
N ILE A 86 1.81 -17.51 0.89
CA ILE A 86 1.90 -17.33 -0.55
C ILE A 86 3.32 -17.61 -1.00
N ALA A 87 3.47 -18.51 -1.97
CA ALA A 87 4.76 -18.74 -2.61
C ALA A 87 5.17 -17.50 -3.43
N LEU A 88 6.40 -17.07 -3.26
CA LEU A 88 7.01 -15.99 -4.02
C LEU A 88 8.00 -16.56 -5.04
N ALA A 89 7.92 -16.08 -6.28
CA ALA A 89 8.96 -16.34 -7.26
C ALA A 89 10.10 -15.33 -7.04
N ARG A 90 11.30 -15.81 -6.72
CA ARG A 90 12.47 -14.96 -6.60
C ARG A 90 13.17 -14.81 -7.95
N ILE A 91 13.32 -13.57 -8.44
CA ILE A 91 14.04 -13.24 -9.66
C ILE A 91 15.08 -12.15 -9.33
N GLY A 92 16.34 -12.54 -9.26
CA GLY A 92 17.40 -11.68 -8.72
C GLY A 92 17.13 -11.33 -7.26
N ASP A 93 17.10 -10.04 -6.97
CA ASP A 93 16.81 -9.52 -5.62
C ASP A 93 15.32 -9.16 -5.41
N GLN A 94 14.46 -9.50 -6.39
CA GLN A 94 13.05 -9.18 -6.33
C GLN A 94 12.20 -10.42 -6.07
N TYR A 95 11.14 -10.23 -5.28
CA TYR A 95 10.08 -11.20 -5.12
C TYR A 95 8.89 -10.86 -6.01
N ARG A 96 8.37 -11.87 -6.71
CA ARG A 96 7.20 -11.74 -7.57
C ARG A 96 6.08 -12.64 -7.09
N LEU A 97 4.87 -12.19 -7.31
CA LEU A 97 3.64 -12.91 -6.96
C LEU A 97 2.55 -12.65 -8.00
N ASP A 98 1.57 -13.54 -8.02
CA ASP A 98 0.44 -13.40 -8.92
C ASP A 98 -0.73 -12.74 -8.21
N VAL A 99 -1.37 -11.82 -8.93
CA VAL A 99 -2.60 -11.14 -8.54
C VAL A 99 -3.63 -11.26 -9.68
N LYS A 100 -4.85 -10.81 -9.41
CA LYS A 100 -5.88 -10.69 -10.43
C LYS A 100 -6.53 -9.31 -10.35
N ALA A 101 -6.31 -8.50 -11.37
CA ALA A 101 -6.96 -7.20 -11.52
C ALA A 101 -8.18 -7.37 -12.43
N LEU A 102 -9.37 -7.08 -11.94
CA LEU A 102 -10.62 -7.47 -12.60
C LEU A 102 -10.61 -8.99 -12.88
N ASN A 103 -10.65 -9.38 -14.14
CA ASN A 103 -10.55 -10.79 -14.56
C ASN A 103 -9.20 -11.12 -15.24
N GLN A 104 -8.20 -10.23 -15.15
CA GLN A 104 -6.89 -10.42 -15.75
C GLN A 104 -5.88 -10.86 -14.70
N LYS A 105 -5.20 -11.97 -14.97
CA LYS A 105 -4.01 -12.35 -14.18
C LYS A 105 -2.87 -11.38 -14.48
N ALA A 106 -2.12 -11.03 -13.45
CA ALA A 106 -0.96 -10.17 -13.53
C ALA A 106 0.11 -10.64 -12.55
N THR A 107 1.37 -10.61 -12.98
CA THR A 107 2.52 -10.90 -12.12
C THR A 107 3.11 -9.57 -11.66
N MET A 108 3.15 -9.36 -10.34
CA MET A 108 3.61 -8.13 -9.73
C MET A 108 4.87 -8.35 -8.88
N ILE A 109 5.72 -7.34 -8.83
CA ILE A 109 6.84 -7.29 -7.90
C ILE A 109 6.30 -6.89 -6.53
N LEU A 110 6.69 -7.59 -5.48
CA LEU A 110 6.41 -7.22 -4.10
C LEU A 110 7.29 -6.04 -3.72
N ASP A 111 6.70 -4.87 -3.51
CA ASP A 111 7.43 -3.64 -3.23
C ASP A 111 6.92 -2.94 -1.97
N THR A 112 7.58 -3.21 -0.85
CA THR A 112 7.28 -2.57 0.45
C THR A 112 7.74 -1.11 0.52
N GLY A 113 8.53 -0.66 -0.43
CA GLY A 113 8.95 0.74 -0.55
C GLY A 113 7.95 1.61 -1.31
N ALA A 114 7.04 1.00 -2.08
CA ALA A 114 6.00 1.71 -2.80
C ALA A 114 4.77 1.91 -1.93
N SER A 115 4.40 3.15 -1.63
CA SER A 115 3.17 3.46 -0.89
C SER A 115 1.90 3.13 -1.68
N THR A 116 1.96 3.20 -3.00
CA THR A 116 0.82 2.94 -3.90
C THR A 116 1.20 1.86 -4.90
N THR A 117 0.29 0.92 -5.13
CA THR A 117 0.38 -0.08 -6.19
C THR A 117 0.60 0.61 -7.54
N ALA A 118 1.44 0.03 -8.39
CA ALA A 118 1.64 0.51 -9.74
C ALA A 118 1.36 -0.60 -10.75
N ILE A 119 0.85 -0.22 -11.91
CA ILE A 119 0.62 -1.14 -13.05
C ILE A 119 1.37 -0.65 -14.28
N SER A 120 1.84 -1.58 -15.09
CA SER A 120 2.45 -1.23 -16.37
C SER A 120 1.41 -0.70 -17.35
N SER A 121 1.83 0.14 -18.31
CA SER A 121 0.97 0.59 -19.40
C SER A 121 0.40 -0.59 -20.22
N ARG A 122 1.11 -1.71 -20.28
CA ARG A 122 0.62 -2.97 -20.91
C ARG A 122 -0.57 -3.55 -20.14
N LEU A 123 -0.47 -3.65 -18.80
CA LEU A 123 -1.57 -4.14 -17.98
C LEU A 123 -2.75 -3.17 -18.07
N PHE A 124 -2.48 -1.86 -17.94
CA PHE A 124 -3.49 -0.82 -18.08
C PHE A 124 -4.28 -0.94 -19.41
N ALA A 125 -3.58 -1.14 -20.54
CA ALA A 125 -4.23 -1.34 -21.83
C ALA A 125 -5.11 -2.62 -21.89
N ARG A 126 -4.69 -3.71 -21.22
CA ARG A 126 -5.50 -4.93 -21.10
C ARG A 126 -6.77 -4.69 -20.28
N LEU A 127 -6.64 -3.99 -19.15
CA LEU A 127 -7.76 -3.67 -18.25
C LEU A 127 -8.71 -2.64 -18.87
N GLY A 128 -8.18 -1.65 -19.60
CA GLY A 128 -8.97 -0.59 -20.27
C GLY A 128 -9.94 -1.11 -21.32
N ARG A 129 -9.65 -2.27 -21.92
CA ARG A 129 -10.59 -2.95 -22.86
C ARG A 129 -11.88 -3.39 -22.15
N MET A 130 -11.86 -3.55 -20.85
CA MET A 130 -13.03 -3.93 -20.03
C MET A 130 -13.91 -2.73 -19.60
N ARG A 131 -13.50 -1.51 -19.92
CA ARG A 131 -14.21 -0.24 -19.62
C ARG A 131 -14.59 -0.01 -18.15
N ASN A 132 -13.89 -0.64 -17.22
CA ASN A 132 -14.24 -0.62 -15.80
C ASN A 132 -13.17 0.05 -14.92
N LEU A 133 -12.20 0.74 -15.51
CA LEU A 133 -11.22 1.53 -14.76
C LEU A 133 -11.72 2.97 -14.64
N THR A 134 -11.60 3.54 -13.44
CA THR A 134 -11.86 4.95 -13.23
C THR A 134 -10.55 5.73 -13.30
N PHE A 135 -10.44 6.66 -14.24
CA PHE A 135 -9.31 7.60 -14.28
C PHE A 135 -9.53 8.68 -13.23
N ILE A 136 -8.56 8.88 -12.34
CA ILE A 136 -8.62 9.87 -11.27
C ILE A 136 -7.93 11.17 -11.70
N GLY A 137 -6.78 11.08 -12.34
CA GLY A 137 -6.02 12.24 -12.79
C GLY A 137 -4.57 11.90 -13.09
N ASN A 138 -3.79 12.90 -13.48
CA ASN A 138 -2.33 12.79 -13.61
C ASN A 138 -1.66 13.41 -12.39
N PHE A 139 -0.64 12.73 -11.88
CA PHE A 139 0.08 13.12 -10.67
C PHE A 139 1.59 13.07 -10.88
N ASN A 140 2.30 13.98 -10.22
CA ASN A 140 3.75 13.93 -10.15
C ASN A 140 4.16 12.89 -9.12
N ILE A 141 4.75 11.79 -9.59
CA ILE A 141 5.16 10.65 -8.79
C ILE A 141 6.68 10.65 -8.63
N ARG A 142 7.14 10.52 -7.41
CA ARG A 142 8.55 10.33 -7.12
C ARG A 142 8.91 8.86 -7.25
N THR A 143 9.83 8.57 -8.15
CA THR A 143 10.40 7.23 -8.37
C THR A 143 11.89 7.22 -8.02
N ALA A 144 12.50 6.04 -7.99
CA ALA A 144 13.94 5.91 -7.79
C ALA A 144 14.75 6.66 -8.87
N SER A 145 14.21 6.80 -10.07
CA SER A 145 14.87 7.48 -11.21
C SER A 145 14.49 8.97 -11.33
N GLY A 146 13.69 9.51 -10.42
CA GLY A 146 13.28 10.92 -10.44
C GLY A 146 11.77 11.11 -10.36
N THR A 147 11.30 12.31 -10.66
CA THR A 147 9.87 12.64 -10.66
C THR A 147 9.32 12.47 -12.07
N ILE A 148 8.24 11.73 -12.20
CA ILE A 148 7.48 11.55 -13.45
C ILE A 148 6.04 11.99 -13.26
N GLU A 149 5.41 12.49 -14.31
CA GLU A 149 3.96 12.63 -14.36
C GLU A 149 3.33 11.32 -14.82
N ALA A 150 2.42 10.76 -14.05
CA ALA A 150 1.79 9.50 -14.34
C ALA A 150 0.29 9.51 -14.01
N PRO A 151 -0.53 8.77 -14.80
CA PRO A 151 -1.94 8.59 -14.51
C PRO A 151 -2.15 7.79 -13.22
N LEU A 152 -3.09 8.23 -12.39
CA LEU A 152 -3.65 7.45 -11.28
C LEU A 152 -5.02 6.93 -11.73
N VAL A 153 -5.23 5.65 -11.53
CA VAL A 153 -6.48 4.97 -11.85
C VAL A 153 -6.99 4.17 -10.65
N GLN A 154 -8.28 3.91 -10.62
CA GLN A 154 -8.91 3.06 -9.64
C GLN A 154 -9.35 1.76 -10.30
N ILE A 155 -8.92 0.64 -9.72
CA ILE A 155 -9.24 -0.72 -10.16
C ILE A 155 -10.38 -1.22 -9.29
N PRO A 156 -11.62 -1.38 -9.82
CA PRO A 156 -12.81 -1.66 -9.00
C PRO A 156 -12.73 -2.97 -8.23
N ARG A 157 -12.05 -3.98 -8.78
CA ARG A 157 -11.85 -5.28 -8.13
C ARG A 157 -10.44 -5.78 -8.36
N PHE A 158 -9.76 -6.01 -7.26
CA PHE A 158 -8.39 -6.51 -7.23
C PHE A 158 -8.31 -7.69 -6.26
N TYR A 159 -7.73 -8.79 -6.69
CA TYR A 159 -7.63 -10.01 -5.89
C TYR A 159 -6.16 -10.33 -5.61
N PHE A 160 -5.87 -10.51 -4.36
CA PHE A 160 -4.55 -10.90 -3.87
C PHE A 160 -4.70 -11.86 -2.70
N ALA A 161 -3.96 -12.96 -2.71
CA ALA A 161 -3.91 -13.90 -1.59
C ALA A 161 -5.27 -14.53 -1.19
N GLY A 162 -6.23 -14.58 -2.09
CA GLY A 162 -7.60 -15.04 -1.79
C GLY A 162 -8.54 -13.92 -1.33
N TYR A 163 -8.03 -12.71 -1.10
CA TYR A 163 -8.81 -11.55 -0.68
C TYR A 163 -9.24 -10.70 -1.88
N GLU A 164 -10.43 -10.14 -1.79
CA GLU A 164 -10.94 -9.16 -2.76
C GLU A 164 -10.83 -7.76 -2.18
N PHE A 165 -10.21 -6.86 -2.95
CA PHE A 165 -10.07 -5.45 -2.64
C PHE A 165 -10.90 -4.65 -3.63
N ASN A 166 -11.68 -3.72 -3.13
CA ASN A 166 -12.45 -2.82 -3.94
C ASN A 166 -11.70 -1.50 -4.13
N ASP A 167 -11.82 -0.93 -5.33
CA ASP A 167 -11.35 0.42 -5.66
C ASP A 167 -9.86 0.68 -5.35
N VAL A 168 -9.01 -0.29 -5.69
CA VAL A 168 -7.56 -0.16 -5.48
C VAL A 168 -6.99 0.92 -6.39
N SER A 169 -6.42 1.96 -5.79
CA SER A 169 -5.68 2.99 -6.51
C SER A 169 -4.37 2.44 -7.06
N ALA A 170 -4.11 2.69 -8.33
CA ALA A 170 -2.89 2.26 -9.00
C ALA A 170 -2.33 3.34 -9.93
N ILE A 171 -1.01 3.54 -9.87
CA ILE A 171 -0.26 4.42 -10.76
C ILE A 171 0.04 3.66 -12.05
N VAL A 172 -0.15 4.30 -13.21
CA VAL A 172 0.21 3.70 -14.50
C VAL A 172 1.63 4.14 -14.86
N LEU A 173 2.55 3.18 -14.83
CA LEU A 173 3.95 3.42 -15.20
C LEU A 173 4.20 3.18 -16.69
N PRO A 174 5.16 3.90 -17.29
CA PRO A 174 5.62 3.65 -18.65
C PRO A 174 6.09 2.20 -18.83
N GLU A 175 6.06 1.69 -20.07
CA GLU A 175 6.37 0.30 -20.36
C GLU A 175 7.80 -0.10 -20.02
N ASP A 176 8.75 0.81 -20.19
CA ASP A 176 10.17 0.66 -19.91
C ASP A 176 10.50 0.66 -18.41
N ALA A 177 9.59 1.18 -17.57
CA ALA A 177 9.79 1.16 -16.12
C ALA A 177 9.66 -0.24 -15.50
N LEU A 178 8.91 -1.15 -16.14
CA LEU A 178 8.64 -2.51 -15.66
C LEU A 178 8.71 -3.51 -16.83
N PRO A 179 9.91 -3.82 -17.38
CA PRO A 179 10.03 -4.63 -18.57
C PRO A 179 9.51 -6.05 -18.40
N ASP A 180 9.69 -6.65 -17.21
CA ASP A 180 9.44 -8.06 -16.94
C ASP A 180 8.33 -8.31 -15.92
N ALA A 181 7.57 -7.28 -15.54
CA ALA A 181 6.45 -7.40 -14.60
C ALA A 181 5.24 -6.60 -15.08
N ASP A 182 4.07 -7.00 -14.62
CA ASP A 182 2.83 -6.28 -14.90
C ASP A 182 2.61 -5.10 -13.95
N GLY A 183 3.32 -5.06 -12.82
CA GLY A 183 3.19 -3.98 -11.84
C GLY A 183 4.05 -4.17 -10.59
N LEU A 184 3.86 -3.26 -9.63
CA LEU A 184 4.38 -3.30 -8.28
C LEU A 184 3.19 -3.41 -7.32
N LEU A 185 3.23 -4.37 -6.39
CA LEU A 185 2.24 -4.47 -5.31
C LEU A 185 2.74 -3.62 -4.14
N GLY A 186 2.06 -2.50 -3.91
CA GLY A 186 2.43 -1.49 -2.92
C GLY A 186 1.70 -1.64 -1.59
N MET A 187 2.05 -0.75 -0.65
CA MET A 187 1.55 -0.76 0.73
C MET A 187 0.06 -0.43 0.86
N ASN A 188 -0.56 0.21 -0.13
CA ASN A 188 -2.02 0.41 -0.14
C ASN A 188 -2.82 -0.91 -0.21
N VAL A 189 -2.17 -2.02 -0.58
CA VAL A 189 -2.73 -3.38 -0.53
C VAL A 189 -2.07 -4.19 0.58
N LEU A 190 -0.73 -4.27 0.60
CA LEU A 190 0.03 -5.03 1.60
C LEU A 190 -0.20 -4.54 3.02
N GLY A 191 -0.34 -3.24 3.21
CA GLY A 191 -0.53 -2.63 4.52
C GLY A 191 -1.86 -2.96 5.20
N GLN A 192 -2.76 -3.66 4.54
CA GLN A 192 -3.99 -4.19 5.15
C GLN A 192 -3.75 -5.48 5.97
N PHE A 193 -2.52 -6.01 5.91
CA PHE A 193 -2.10 -7.19 6.65
C PHE A 193 -0.89 -6.88 7.53
N ASP A 194 -0.77 -7.63 8.60
CA ASP A 194 0.53 -7.89 9.18
C ASP A 194 1.21 -8.94 8.31
N PHE A 195 2.41 -8.64 7.82
CA PHE A 195 3.07 -9.55 6.90
C PHE A 195 4.54 -9.77 7.22
N ALA A 196 5.01 -10.96 6.86
CA ALA A 196 6.43 -11.31 6.93
C ALA A 196 6.88 -11.97 5.63
N ILE A 197 8.06 -11.59 5.15
CA ILE A 197 8.72 -12.26 4.03
C ILE A 197 9.70 -13.26 4.61
N MET A 198 9.59 -14.51 4.19
CA MET A 198 10.47 -15.62 4.59
C MET A 198 11.47 -15.91 3.48
N PRO A 199 12.70 -15.35 3.52
CA PRO A 199 13.65 -15.46 2.40
C PRO A 199 14.09 -16.91 2.13
N GLN A 200 14.16 -17.75 3.19
CA GLN A 200 14.63 -19.13 3.06
C GLN A 200 13.63 -20.02 2.32
N SER A 201 12.34 -19.83 2.55
CA SER A 201 11.26 -20.57 1.88
C SER A 201 10.68 -19.85 0.67
N SER A 202 11.09 -18.58 0.44
CA SER A 202 10.49 -17.71 -0.57
C SER A 202 8.97 -17.64 -0.42
N GLU A 203 8.51 -17.35 0.79
CA GLU A 203 7.10 -17.22 1.12
C GLU A 203 6.80 -15.84 1.69
N LEU A 204 5.59 -15.37 1.42
CA LEU A 204 4.96 -14.25 2.10
C LEU A 204 3.90 -14.80 3.04
N ILE A 205 3.99 -14.45 4.31
CA ILE A 205 3.00 -14.78 5.32
C ILE A 205 2.16 -13.54 5.56
N LEU A 206 0.85 -13.67 5.48
CA LEU A 206 -0.12 -12.60 5.75
C LEU A 206 -0.97 -13.01 6.94
N THR A 207 -1.19 -12.08 7.86
CA THR A 207 -2.12 -12.19 8.98
C THR A 207 -3.10 -11.02 8.88
N GLU A 208 -4.41 -11.30 8.94
CA GLU A 208 -5.40 -10.23 8.96
C GLU A 208 -5.20 -9.33 10.17
N ARG A 209 -5.37 -8.05 9.97
CA ARG A 209 -5.43 -7.07 11.06
C ARG A 209 -6.86 -7.01 11.59
N ASP A 210 -6.97 -7.06 12.91
CA ASP A 210 -8.24 -6.86 13.62
C ASP A 210 -8.74 -5.41 13.51
#